data_5753b6b144c312e14c66a018a72d6ff0
#
_entry.id   5753b6b144c312e14c66a018a72d6ff0
#
_cell.length_a   1.000
_cell.length_b   1.000
_cell.length_c   1.000
_cell.angle_alpha   90.00
_cell.angle_beta   90.00
_cell.angle_gamma   90.00
#
_symmetry.space_group_name_H-M   'P 1'
#
loop_
_entity.id
_entity.type
_entity.pdbx_description
1 polymer ?
#
loop_
_entity_poly.entity_id
_entity_poly.type
_entity_poly.pdbx_seq_one_letter_code
_entity_poly.pdbx_strand_id
1 'polypeptide(L)'
;MKDQKRFATLALSAIMVVSMAGSVSAAQKVESKDDLAGATIGVQLGTTGDLDASDYEKDGSTVERYSKGSEAVQALKAGQIDCVIIDSQPAQKFVENNDDLKILDEPFEEEEYAICLKKGNDELLDKINGALKELKDDGTIDSIMDNYIGEDA
;
A
#
# COMPACT_ATOMS: atom_id res chain seq x y z
N MET A 1 -27.98 21.01 2.11
CA MET A 1 -26.68 20.34 1.97
C MET A 1 -26.79 19.06 2.79
N LYS A 2 -27.04 17.93 2.14
CA LYS A 2 -27.12 16.61 2.81
C LYS A 2 -25.71 16.06 2.91
N ASP A 3 -25.30 15.74 4.12
CA ASP A 3 -24.05 15.04 4.41
C ASP A 3 -23.99 13.74 3.61
N GLN A 4 -23.13 13.70 2.62
CA GLN A 4 -22.73 12.46 1.99
C GLN A 4 -21.85 11.73 3.01
N LYS A 5 -22.41 10.75 3.71
CA LYS A 5 -21.62 9.84 4.55
C LYS A 5 -20.77 9.00 3.61
N ARG A 6 -19.55 9.42 3.42
CA ARG A 6 -18.51 8.66 2.73
C ARG A 6 -18.10 7.52 3.64
N PHE A 7 -18.28 6.29 3.19
CA PHE A 7 -17.68 5.15 3.85
C PHE A 7 -16.27 4.99 3.24
N ALA A 8 -15.30 5.51 3.96
CA ALA A 8 -13.90 5.36 3.62
C ALA A 8 -13.39 4.02 4.16
N THR A 9 -12.87 3.20 3.28
CA THR A 9 -11.91 2.18 3.68
C THR A 9 -10.55 2.83 3.50
N LEU A 10 -9.82 2.99 4.60
CA LEU A 10 -8.53 3.63 4.62
C LEU A 10 -7.49 2.70 4.01
N ALA A 11 -7.07 2.99 2.80
CA ALA A 11 -5.83 2.44 2.26
C ALA A 11 -4.73 3.48 2.47
N LEU A 12 -3.65 3.06 3.06
CA LEU A 12 -2.46 3.89 3.28
C LEU A 12 -1.31 3.22 2.55
N SER A 13 -0.65 3.92 1.65
CA SER A 13 0.62 3.43 1.11
C SER A 13 1.70 3.48 2.19
N ALA A 14 2.39 2.37 2.39
CA ALA A 14 3.43 2.20 3.38
C ALA A 14 4.78 1.94 2.72
N ILE A 15 5.85 2.39 3.35
CA ILE A 15 7.22 2.10 2.93
C ILE A 15 7.73 0.91 3.71
N MET A 16 8.16 -0.13 3.01
CA MET A 16 8.74 -1.32 3.60
C MET A 16 10.23 -1.40 3.32
N VAL A 17 11.02 -1.67 4.33
CA VAL A 17 12.48 -1.79 4.23
C VAL A 17 12.99 -3.03 4.99
N VAL A 18 14.15 -3.54 4.58
CA VAL A 18 14.83 -4.62 5.29
C VAL A 18 15.70 -4.04 6.39
N SER A 19 15.55 -4.54 7.62
CA SER A 19 16.46 -4.23 8.71
C SER A 19 17.68 -5.16 8.66
N MET A 20 18.70 -4.82 7.87
CA MET A 20 19.92 -5.62 7.79
C MET A 20 20.91 -5.30 8.92
N ALA A 21 21.15 -6.32 9.78
CA ALA A 21 22.36 -6.40 10.58
C ALA A 21 23.37 -7.33 9.85
N GLY A 22 24.20 -6.77 8.94
CA GLY A 22 25.23 -7.56 8.28
C GLY A 22 25.60 -7.04 6.88
N SER A 23 26.86 -6.64 6.75
CA SER A 23 27.50 -6.04 5.58
C SER A 23 27.33 -6.83 4.28
N VAL A 24 26.58 -6.27 3.32
CA VAL A 24 26.84 -6.46 1.88
C VAL A 24 26.43 -5.19 1.15
N SER A 25 27.33 -4.65 0.32
CA SER A 25 27.14 -3.59 -0.70
C SER A 25 26.17 -2.45 -0.34
N ALA A 26 26.61 -1.22 -0.51
CA ALA A 26 25.90 0.00 -0.12
C ALA A 26 24.50 0.15 -0.74
N ALA A 27 23.55 -0.64 -0.28
CA ALA A 27 22.14 -0.30 -0.40
C ALA A 27 21.89 0.98 0.41
N GLN A 28 21.23 1.96 -0.17
CA GLN A 28 20.87 3.19 0.53
C GLN A 28 19.95 2.80 1.67
N LYS A 29 20.29 3.18 2.90
CA LYS A 29 19.46 2.88 4.06
C LYS A 29 18.28 3.85 4.08
N VAL A 30 17.09 3.37 3.79
CA VAL A 30 15.85 4.15 3.86
C VAL A 30 15.26 4.02 5.26
N GLU A 31 15.20 5.13 5.99
CA GLU A 31 14.62 5.22 7.35
C GLU A 31 13.47 6.23 7.44
N SER A 32 13.31 7.08 6.42
CA SER A 32 12.30 8.12 6.31
C SER A 32 11.94 8.37 4.85
N LYS A 33 10.90 9.18 4.59
CA LYS A 33 10.57 9.63 3.23
C LYS A 33 11.67 10.48 2.60
N ASP A 34 12.43 11.20 3.40
CA ASP A 34 13.53 12.05 2.90
C ASP A 34 14.65 11.22 2.27
N ASP A 35 14.80 9.97 2.68
CA ASP A 35 15.81 9.04 2.16
C ASP A 35 15.39 8.38 0.84
N LEU A 36 14.18 8.64 0.35
CA LEU A 36 13.71 8.10 -0.93
C LEU A 36 14.42 8.73 -2.13
N ALA A 37 14.91 9.96 -1.99
CA ALA A 37 15.68 10.62 -3.04
C ALA A 37 16.97 9.84 -3.36
N GLY A 38 17.11 9.42 -4.62
CA GLY A 38 18.24 8.60 -5.10
C GLY A 38 18.13 7.10 -4.78
N ALA A 39 17.09 6.65 -4.07
CA ALA A 39 16.87 5.24 -3.74
C ALA A 39 16.33 4.45 -4.94
N THR A 40 16.50 3.12 -4.89
CA THR A 40 15.82 2.18 -5.78
C THR A 40 14.54 1.68 -5.09
N ILE A 41 13.40 2.10 -5.60
CA ILE A 41 12.08 1.91 -5.01
C ILE A 41 11.32 0.83 -5.78
N GLY A 42 10.91 -0.25 -5.12
CA GLY A 42 10.03 -1.26 -5.70
C GLY A 42 8.56 -0.91 -5.50
N VAL A 43 7.74 -1.13 -6.54
CA VAL A 43 6.29 -0.90 -6.51
C VAL A 43 5.54 -1.99 -7.26
N GLN A 44 4.27 -2.16 -6.94
CA GLN A 44 3.38 -2.91 -7.81
C GLN A 44 2.89 -1.99 -8.94
N LEU A 45 3.06 -2.43 -10.18
CA LEU A 45 2.73 -1.67 -11.38
C LEU A 45 1.27 -1.19 -11.37
N GLY A 46 1.07 0.11 -11.59
CA GLY A 46 -0.24 0.73 -11.80
C GLY A 46 -1.04 0.98 -10.53
N THR A 47 -0.42 0.88 -9.35
CA THR A 47 -1.02 1.25 -8.07
C THR A 47 -0.77 2.72 -7.74
N THR A 48 -1.42 3.24 -6.70
CA THR A 48 -1.12 4.56 -6.14
C THR A 48 0.32 4.64 -5.63
N GLY A 49 0.85 3.57 -5.03
CA GLY A 49 2.26 3.49 -4.64
C GLY A 49 3.23 3.63 -5.83
N ASP A 50 2.85 3.19 -7.04
CA ASP A 50 3.63 3.45 -8.26
C ASP A 50 3.60 4.94 -8.65
N LEU A 51 2.45 5.61 -8.48
CA LEU A 51 2.33 7.05 -8.72
C LEU A 51 3.17 7.85 -7.71
N ASP A 52 3.05 7.52 -6.41
CA ASP A 52 3.80 8.15 -5.34
C ASP A 52 5.32 8.01 -5.54
N ALA A 53 5.79 6.78 -5.87
CA ALA A 53 7.19 6.51 -6.15
C ALA A 53 7.70 7.28 -7.37
N SER A 54 6.88 7.41 -8.41
CA SER A 54 7.25 8.11 -9.65
C SER A 54 7.56 9.58 -9.42
N ASP A 55 6.99 10.19 -8.40
CA ASP A 55 7.31 11.57 -8.03
C ASP A 55 8.76 11.75 -7.57
N TYR A 56 9.42 10.70 -7.09
CA TYR A 56 10.82 10.72 -6.68
C TYR A 56 11.82 10.49 -7.82
N GLU A 57 11.37 10.08 -9.02
CA GLU A 57 12.25 9.93 -10.19
C GLU A 57 12.95 11.27 -10.56
N LYS A 58 12.29 12.41 -10.33
CA LYS A 58 12.87 13.75 -10.51
C LYS A 58 14.01 14.05 -9.52
N ASP A 59 14.03 13.36 -8.38
CA ASP A 59 15.02 13.51 -7.31
C ASP A 59 16.12 12.42 -7.40
N GLY A 60 16.18 11.72 -8.54
CA GLY A 60 17.23 10.76 -8.87
C GLY A 60 16.95 9.33 -8.46
N SER A 61 15.75 9.02 -7.97
CA SER A 61 15.36 7.66 -7.61
C SER A 61 15.09 6.81 -8.84
N THR A 62 15.27 5.49 -8.70
CA THR A 62 14.89 4.49 -9.70
C THR A 62 13.64 3.76 -9.23
N VAL A 63 12.59 3.69 -10.04
CA VAL A 63 11.36 2.97 -9.72
C VAL A 63 11.30 1.66 -10.48
N GLU A 64 11.42 0.55 -9.73
CA GLU A 64 11.32 -0.82 -10.25
C GLU A 64 9.89 -1.33 -10.09
N ARG A 65 9.25 -1.63 -11.22
CA ARG A 65 7.82 -2.00 -11.29
C ARG A 65 7.66 -3.50 -11.41
N TYR A 66 6.97 -4.11 -10.47
CA TYR A 66 6.70 -5.54 -10.41
C TYR A 66 5.23 -5.83 -10.72
N SER A 67 4.94 -7.05 -11.19
CA SER A 67 3.56 -7.47 -11.45
C SER A 67 2.78 -7.73 -10.17
N LYS A 68 3.50 -8.08 -9.08
CA LYS A 68 2.93 -8.36 -7.76
C LYS A 68 3.77 -7.72 -6.66
N GLY A 69 3.12 -7.31 -5.56
CA GLY A 69 3.79 -6.82 -4.37
C GLY A 69 4.76 -7.84 -3.77
N SER A 70 4.44 -9.13 -3.79
CA SER A 70 5.32 -10.21 -3.33
C SER A 70 6.63 -10.29 -4.11
N GLU A 71 6.64 -9.98 -5.41
CA GLU A 71 7.87 -9.93 -6.21
C GLU A 71 8.76 -8.76 -5.79
N ALA A 72 8.17 -7.59 -5.51
CA ALA A 72 8.90 -6.43 -4.99
C ALA A 72 9.53 -6.74 -3.62
N VAL A 73 8.79 -7.38 -2.72
CA VAL A 73 9.31 -7.81 -1.40
C VAL A 73 10.44 -8.82 -1.53
N GLN A 74 10.37 -9.76 -2.45
CA GLN A 74 11.48 -10.68 -2.72
C GLN A 74 12.73 -9.95 -3.23
N ALA A 75 12.57 -8.97 -4.12
CA ALA A 75 13.67 -8.13 -4.61
C ALA A 75 14.29 -7.30 -3.47
N LEU A 76 13.47 -6.76 -2.56
CA LEU A 76 13.94 -6.07 -1.36
C LEU A 76 14.78 -6.99 -0.47
N LYS A 77 14.29 -8.19 -0.16
CA LYS A 77 15.01 -9.19 0.64
C LYS A 77 16.31 -9.68 -0.03
N ALA A 78 16.33 -9.68 -1.37
CA ALA A 78 17.53 -9.99 -2.15
C ALA A 78 18.53 -8.82 -2.24
N GLY A 79 18.21 -7.65 -1.70
CA GLY A 79 19.05 -6.45 -1.75
C GLY A 79 19.18 -5.85 -3.16
N GLN A 80 18.20 -6.10 -4.02
CA GLN A 80 18.15 -5.55 -5.38
C GLN A 80 17.54 -4.15 -5.42
N ILE A 81 16.71 -3.83 -4.45
CA ILE A 81 16.06 -2.54 -4.24
C ILE A 81 16.21 -2.12 -2.77
N ASP A 82 16.04 -0.84 -2.47
CA ASP A 82 16.27 -0.25 -1.15
C ASP A 82 15.00 -0.25 -0.28
N CYS A 83 13.82 -0.11 -0.90
CA CYS A 83 12.53 -0.13 -0.22
C CYS A 83 11.40 -0.54 -1.17
N VAL A 84 10.23 -0.82 -0.59
CA VAL A 84 8.98 -1.07 -1.34
C VAL A 84 7.93 -0.08 -0.85
N ILE A 85 7.21 0.55 -1.79
CA ILE A 85 6.02 1.34 -1.53
C ILE A 85 4.80 0.50 -1.94
N ILE A 86 3.95 0.18 -0.98
CA ILE A 86 2.79 -0.69 -1.14
C ILE A 86 1.72 -0.31 -0.11
N ASP A 87 0.47 -0.70 -0.34
CA ASP A 87 -0.63 -0.46 0.61
C ASP A 87 -0.32 -1.03 2.00
N SER A 88 -0.78 -0.34 3.05
CA SER A 88 -0.46 -0.65 4.44
C SER A 88 -0.92 -2.06 4.86
N GLN A 89 -2.03 -2.55 4.35
CA GLN A 89 -2.56 -3.86 4.74
C GLN A 89 -1.72 -5.02 4.19
N PRO A 90 -1.40 -5.11 2.86
CA PRO A 90 -0.41 -6.05 2.38
C PRO A 90 0.95 -5.90 3.08
N ALA A 91 1.41 -4.66 3.34
CA ALA A 91 2.66 -4.42 4.05
C ALA A 91 2.67 -5.08 5.44
N GLN A 92 1.58 -4.95 6.21
CA GLN A 92 1.44 -5.59 7.52
C GLN A 92 1.54 -7.12 7.42
N LYS A 93 0.88 -7.73 6.43
CA LYS A 93 0.96 -9.18 6.21
C LYS A 93 2.38 -9.65 5.87
N PHE A 94 3.11 -8.88 5.07
CA PHE A 94 4.52 -9.21 4.79
C PHE A 94 5.39 -9.14 6.04
N VAL A 95 5.27 -8.11 6.89
CA VAL A 95 6.08 -8.01 8.11
C VAL A 95 5.66 -9.01 9.20
N GLU A 96 4.39 -9.42 9.26
CA GLU A 96 3.93 -10.48 10.17
C GLU A 96 4.67 -11.81 9.94
N ASN A 97 5.06 -12.09 8.70
CA ASN A 97 5.70 -13.35 8.29
C ASN A 97 7.21 -13.21 8.01
N ASN A 98 7.77 -12.00 8.15
CA ASN A 98 9.17 -11.72 7.84
C ASN A 98 9.79 -10.78 8.89
N ASP A 99 10.46 -11.36 9.88
CA ASP A 99 11.10 -10.63 10.99
C ASP A 99 12.22 -9.66 10.53
N ASP A 100 12.71 -9.82 9.31
CA ASP A 100 13.73 -8.98 8.68
C ASP A 100 13.15 -7.75 7.98
N LEU A 101 11.83 -7.62 7.89
CA LEU A 101 11.13 -6.46 7.31
C LEU A 101 10.58 -5.54 8.39
N LYS A 102 10.47 -4.27 8.07
CA LYS A 102 9.75 -3.28 8.88
C LYS A 102 8.98 -2.32 7.99
N ILE A 103 7.90 -1.77 8.52
CA ILE A 103 7.17 -0.64 7.93
C ILE A 103 7.70 0.64 8.59
N LEU A 104 7.91 1.69 7.81
CA LEU A 104 8.27 3.01 8.34
C LEU A 104 7.04 3.72 8.91
N ASP A 105 7.26 4.54 9.95
CA ASP A 105 6.18 5.25 10.66
C ASP A 105 5.60 6.42 9.87
N GLU A 106 6.15 6.76 8.72
CA GLU A 106 5.74 7.89 7.87
C GLU A 106 4.94 7.39 6.65
N PRO A 107 3.60 7.22 6.78
CA PRO A 107 2.76 6.82 5.66
C PRO A 107 2.66 7.94 4.61
N PHE A 108 2.34 7.56 3.37
CA PHE A 108 1.84 8.50 2.37
C PHE A 108 0.43 8.99 2.73
N GLU A 109 -0.20 9.78 1.86
CA GLU A 109 -1.54 10.29 2.11
C GLU A 109 -2.55 9.16 2.26
N GLU A 110 -3.56 9.41 3.10
CA GLU A 110 -4.67 8.50 3.32
C GLU A 110 -5.56 8.44 2.08
N GLU A 111 -5.80 7.26 1.55
CA GLU A 111 -6.61 7.04 0.38
C GLU A 111 -8.01 6.55 0.74
N GLU A 112 -9.00 7.01 -0.02
CA GLU A 112 -10.39 6.59 0.12
C GLU A 112 -10.85 5.86 -1.16
N TYR A 113 -11.45 4.69 -0.99
CA TYR A 113 -12.13 3.99 -2.08
C TYR A 113 -13.61 4.36 -2.12
N ALA A 114 -14.17 4.52 -3.31
CA ALA A 114 -15.58 4.80 -3.48
C ALA A 114 -16.19 4.06 -4.67
N ILE A 115 -17.47 3.69 -4.53
CA ILE A 115 -18.26 3.15 -5.62
C ILE A 115 -18.96 4.32 -6.33
N CYS A 116 -18.68 4.49 -7.63
CA CYS A 116 -19.28 5.54 -8.44
C CYS A 116 -20.57 5.05 -9.12
N LEU A 117 -21.63 5.86 -9.03
CA LEU A 117 -22.92 5.60 -9.65
C LEU A 117 -23.32 6.74 -10.58
N LYS A 118 -24.16 6.43 -11.57
CA LYS A 118 -24.77 7.46 -12.40
C LYS A 118 -25.59 8.40 -11.51
N LYS A 119 -25.39 9.71 -11.68
CA LYS A 119 -26.12 10.75 -10.94
C LYS A 119 -27.64 10.59 -11.09
N GLY A 120 -28.36 10.68 -9.97
CA GLY A 120 -29.81 10.50 -9.89
C GLY A 120 -30.26 9.05 -9.68
N ASN A 121 -29.37 8.11 -9.48
CA ASN A 121 -29.70 6.73 -9.11
C ASN A 121 -29.68 6.54 -7.59
N ASP A 122 -30.51 7.33 -6.89
CA ASP A 122 -30.53 7.43 -5.44
C ASP A 122 -30.99 6.10 -4.78
N GLU A 123 -31.92 5.37 -5.41
CA GLU A 123 -32.37 4.09 -4.91
C GLU A 123 -31.23 3.04 -4.84
N LEU A 124 -30.42 2.96 -5.89
CA LEU A 124 -29.26 2.05 -5.90
C LEU A 124 -28.17 2.52 -4.93
N LEU A 125 -27.96 3.82 -4.81
CA LEU A 125 -27.03 4.39 -3.84
C LEU A 125 -27.40 4.00 -2.41
N ASP A 126 -28.67 4.13 -2.04
CA ASP A 126 -29.15 3.77 -0.70
C ASP A 126 -29.01 2.27 -0.43
N LYS A 127 -29.29 1.43 -1.43
CA LYS A 127 -29.11 -0.04 -1.31
C LYS A 127 -27.66 -0.44 -1.10
N ILE A 128 -26.73 0.14 -1.90
CA ILE A 128 -25.30 -0.15 -1.78
C ILE A 128 -24.76 0.34 -0.43
N ASN A 129 -25.08 1.56 -0.02
CA ASN A 129 -24.65 2.09 1.26
C ASN A 129 -25.22 1.29 2.44
N GLY A 130 -26.45 0.81 2.35
CA GLY A 130 -27.06 -0.07 3.34
C GLY A 130 -26.31 -1.39 3.45
N ALA A 131 -26.06 -2.05 2.32
CA ALA A 131 -25.32 -3.31 2.29
C ALA A 131 -23.87 -3.16 2.81
N LEU A 132 -23.15 -2.11 2.38
CA LEU A 132 -21.80 -1.84 2.89
C LEU A 132 -21.79 -1.59 4.41
N LYS A 133 -22.82 -0.91 4.92
CA LYS A 133 -22.93 -0.71 6.36
C LYS A 133 -23.14 -2.04 7.10
N GLU A 134 -24.04 -2.89 6.62
CA GLU A 134 -24.29 -4.22 7.22
C GLU A 134 -23.02 -5.07 7.20
N LEU A 135 -22.32 -5.15 6.08
CA LEU A 135 -21.07 -5.91 5.92
C LEU A 135 -19.92 -5.40 6.82
N LYS A 136 -19.93 -4.11 7.13
CA LYS A 136 -19.00 -3.51 8.10
C LYS A 136 -19.39 -3.86 9.53
N ASP A 137 -20.66 -3.70 9.87
CA ASP A 137 -21.16 -3.88 11.23
C ASP A 137 -21.08 -5.36 11.69
N ASP A 138 -21.18 -6.32 10.76
CA ASP A 138 -21.10 -7.75 11.03
C ASP A 138 -19.70 -8.36 10.90
N GLY A 139 -18.67 -7.55 10.53
CA GLY A 139 -17.28 -7.98 10.40
C GLY A 139 -16.98 -8.75 9.09
N THR A 140 -17.94 -8.83 8.16
CA THR A 140 -17.73 -9.52 6.88
C THR A 140 -16.65 -8.86 6.03
N ILE A 141 -16.56 -7.51 6.03
CA ILE A 141 -15.50 -6.79 5.30
C ILE A 141 -14.14 -7.16 5.86
N ASP A 142 -13.97 -7.17 7.19
CA ASP A 142 -12.70 -7.53 7.82
C ASP A 142 -12.29 -8.96 7.46
N SER A 143 -13.26 -9.89 7.47
CA SER A 143 -13.02 -11.27 7.06
C SER A 143 -12.63 -11.41 5.58
N ILE A 144 -13.22 -10.61 4.69
CA ILE A 144 -12.85 -10.58 3.28
C ILE A 144 -11.42 -10.04 3.13
N MET A 145 -11.09 -8.99 3.85
CA MET A 145 -9.74 -8.42 3.82
C MET A 145 -8.71 -9.44 4.29
N ASP A 146 -8.94 -10.13 5.39
CA ASP A 146 -8.05 -11.17 5.89
C ASP A 146 -7.87 -12.35 4.92
N ASN A 147 -8.89 -12.65 4.10
CA ASN A 147 -8.84 -13.76 3.16
C ASN A 147 -8.23 -13.42 1.79
N TYR A 148 -8.30 -12.15 1.37
CA TYR A 148 -7.96 -11.75 -0.01
C TYR A 148 -6.85 -10.69 -0.10
N ILE A 149 -6.52 -10.02 1.00
CA ILE A 149 -5.40 -9.08 1.07
C ILE A 149 -4.28 -9.74 1.88
N GLY A 150 -3.47 -10.55 1.20
CA GLY A 150 -2.38 -11.31 1.78
C GLY A 150 -1.14 -11.27 0.90
N GLU A 151 -0.13 -12.10 1.25
CA GLU A 151 1.15 -12.19 0.52
C GLU A 151 1.01 -12.56 -0.97
N ASP A 152 -0.13 -13.16 -1.36
CA ASP A 152 -0.39 -13.60 -2.74
C ASP A 152 -1.20 -12.58 -3.57
N ALA A 153 -1.51 -11.38 -3.02
CA ALA A 153 -2.29 -10.33 -3.68
C ALA A 153 -1.49 -9.57 -4.75
#